data_1c1a4d0a3e750c579538287a8fcc20a5
#
_entry.id   1c1a4d0a3e750c579538287a8fcc20a5
#
_cell.length_a   1.000
_cell.length_b   1.000
_cell.length_c   1.000
_cell.angle_alpha   90.00
_cell.angle_beta   90.00
_cell.angle_gamma   90.00
#
_symmetry.space_group_name_H-M   'P 1'
#
loop_
_entity.id
_entity.type
_entity.pdbx_description
1 polymer ?
#
loop_
_entity_poly.entity_id
_entity_poly.type
_entity_poly.pdbx_seq_one_letter_code
_entity_poly.pdbx_strand_id
1 'polypeptide(L)'
;MNLGLSDEQEFLRDAAADAFSRVKTVEAAREAIEDESAMPDMWPTAAEAGWLGLLVSEENGGAGLGAYDAMLIAQEAGKVLAGVPLLGALPASMLLDMGGSDKTAAVAAGELKASWLPACPPSSIEPRWTVDPVEGMARPDAPAATVDGDTVTFNGTVGWAPDAGEAELLVVIGVDSDGNPVAGAVEASASGVKVDADWRYDATRRLATVTLDGASGTKLDLDAEQIARAWYLVQALIAAESVGTMETALEVSLEYAKERYTFGRAIGSYQAVKHGIVEILRRLENSKSLCIYTGFAFSDKPDEIAYAASCARSVAGGGLDFTARQQIAVHGGIGATWEHDAPLTFRRAQLNRRLVGGHGMSTDRVSDELLNGRGPVVTIG
;
A
#
# COMPACT_ATOMS: atom_id res chain seq x y z
N MET A 1 24.05 9.55 3.90
CA MET A 1 22.94 8.56 4.03
C MET A 1 23.55 7.26 4.55
N ASN A 2 23.08 6.75 5.69
CA ASN A 2 23.38 5.37 6.10
C ASN A 2 22.37 4.47 5.39
N LEU A 3 22.81 3.47 4.65
CA LEU A 3 21.95 2.55 3.90
C LEU A 3 21.64 1.26 4.68
N GLY A 4 22.32 1.03 5.82
CA GLY A 4 22.00 -0.07 6.72
C GLY A 4 20.84 0.26 7.64
N LEU A 5 20.12 -0.77 8.09
CA LEU A 5 19.11 -0.62 9.13
C LEU A 5 19.77 -0.26 10.46
N SER A 6 19.07 0.50 11.31
CA SER A 6 19.44 0.65 12.71
C SER A 6 19.09 -0.62 13.49
N ASP A 7 19.65 -0.78 14.69
CA ASP A 7 19.33 -1.92 15.56
C ASP A 7 17.81 -1.97 15.88
N GLU A 8 17.16 -0.80 16.02
CA GLU A 8 15.72 -0.68 16.25
C GLU A 8 14.91 -1.12 15.02
N GLN A 9 15.37 -0.75 13.81
CA GLN A 9 14.75 -1.16 12.55
C GLN A 9 14.91 -2.66 12.28
N GLU A 10 16.07 -3.23 12.62
CA GLU A 10 16.27 -4.69 12.54
C GLU A 10 15.33 -5.40 13.51
N PHE A 11 15.23 -4.92 14.76
CA PHE A 11 14.30 -5.46 15.74
C PHE A 11 12.84 -5.37 15.29
N LEU A 12 12.41 -4.23 14.74
CA LEU A 12 11.05 -4.03 14.24
C LEU A 12 10.73 -4.99 13.09
N ARG A 13 11.64 -5.13 12.14
CA ARG A 13 11.51 -6.08 11.01
C ARG A 13 11.38 -7.53 11.52
N ASP A 14 12.26 -7.94 12.44
CA ASP A 14 12.29 -9.30 12.96
C ASP A 14 11.04 -9.61 13.80
N ALA A 15 10.55 -8.62 14.57
CA ALA A 15 9.28 -8.72 15.30
C ALA A 15 8.07 -8.85 14.35
N ALA A 16 8.07 -8.11 13.24
CA ALA A 16 7.03 -8.23 12.22
C ALA A 16 7.07 -9.61 11.55
N ALA A 17 8.25 -10.12 11.19
CA ALA A 17 8.44 -11.46 10.63
C ALA A 17 7.92 -12.55 11.59
N ASP A 18 8.23 -12.44 12.90
CA ASP A 18 7.72 -13.38 13.90
C ASP A 18 6.19 -13.34 14.03
N ALA A 19 5.59 -12.14 14.05
CA ALA A 19 4.14 -11.98 14.09
C ALA A 19 3.46 -12.62 12.87
N PHE A 20 3.96 -12.38 11.66
CA PHE A 20 3.42 -12.96 10.44
C PHE A 20 3.66 -14.48 10.32
N SER A 21 4.74 -15.03 10.90
CA SER A 21 5.01 -16.46 10.88
C SER A 21 3.94 -17.30 11.59
N ARG A 22 3.18 -16.68 12.49
CA ARG A 22 2.09 -17.30 13.24
C ARG A 22 0.78 -17.34 12.48
N VAL A 23 0.68 -16.64 11.37
CA VAL A 23 -0.55 -16.49 10.57
C VAL A 23 -0.38 -17.21 9.24
N LYS A 24 -1.24 -18.20 8.99
CA LYS A 24 -1.22 -18.99 7.75
C LYS A 24 -2.01 -18.30 6.64
N THR A 25 -1.55 -17.14 6.21
CA THR A 25 -2.27 -16.31 5.21
C THR A 25 -2.33 -16.96 3.83
N VAL A 26 -1.30 -17.70 3.43
CA VAL A 26 -1.23 -18.36 2.12
C VAL A 26 -2.20 -19.54 2.04
N GLU A 27 -2.28 -20.36 3.07
CA GLU A 27 -3.26 -21.45 3.17
C GLU A 27 -4.69 -20.91 3.21
N ALA A 28 -4.93 -19.91 4.05
CA ALA A 28 -6.23 -19.24 4.16
C ALA A 28 -6.66 -18.59 2.83
N ALA A 29 -5.73 -18.02 2.07
CA ALA A 29 -6.03 -17.43 0.77
C ALA A 29 -6.57 -18.42 -0.27
N ARG A 30 -6.21 -19.70 -0.17
CA ARG A 30 -6.79 -20.75 -1.02
C ARG A 30 -8.23 -21.07 -0.65
N GLU A 31 -8.50 -21.20 0.65
CA GLU A 31 -9.85 -21.45 1.16
C GLU A 31 -10.77 -20.25 0.90
N ALA A 32 -10.24 -19.04 1.01
CA ALA A 32 -10.96 -17.80 0.78
C ALA A 32 -11.41 -17.58 -0.69
N ILE A 33 -10.95 -18.40 -1.63
CA ILE A 33 -11.47 -18.38 -3.00
C ILE A 33 -12.94 -18.84 -3.03
N GLU A 34 -13.31 -19.75 -2.14
CA GLU A 34 -14.67 -20.27 -2.00
C GLU A 34 -15.43 -19.66 -0.82
N ASP A 35 -14.73 -19.26 0.24
CA ASP A 35 -15.29 -18.69 1.47
C ASP A 35 -14.41 -17.55 2.00
N GLU A 36 -14.83 -16.30 1.77
CA GLU A 36 -14.12 -15.08 2.23
C GLU A 36 -13.81 -15.08 3.73
N SER A 37 -14.65 -15.72 4.54
CA SER A 37 -14.47 -15.75 5.99
C SER A 37 -13.25 -16.57 6.43
N ALA A 38 -12.65 -17.35 5.52
CA ALA A 38 -11.41 -18.10 5.80
C ALA A 38 -10.19 -17.17 5.99
N MET A 39 -10.20 -15.94 5.45
CA MET A 39 -9.10 -15.00 5.69
C MET A 39 -9.08 -14.51 7.14
N PRO A 40 -7.91 -14.60 7.82
CA PRO A 40 -7.78 -14.14 9.19
C PRO A 40 -8.03 -12.62 9.29
N ASP A 41 -8.69 -12.21 10.37
CA ASP A 41 -8.71 -10.79 10.76
C ASP A 41 -7.35 -10.39 11.33
N MET A 42 -6.69 -9.44 10.65
CA MET A 42 -5.36 -8.97 11.02
C MET A 42 -5.38 -7.67 11.85
N TRP A 43 -6.55 -7.10 12.13
CA TRP A 43 -6.68 -5.93 13.00
C TRP A 43 -6.17 -6.18 14.42
N PRO A 44 -6.52 -7.29 15.09
CA PRO A 44 -5.99 -7.59 16.43
C PRO A 44 -4.46 -7.70 16.42
N THR A 45 -3.89 -8.37 15.43
CA THR A 45 -2.43 -8.51 15.30
C THR A 45 -1.76 -7.15 15.13
N ALA A 46 -2.32 -6.27 14.29
CA ALA A 46 -1.79 -4.92 14.06
C ALA A 46 -1.89 -4.04 15.32
N ALA A 47 -2.99 -4.17 16.07
CA ALA A 47 -3.20 -3.45 17.33
C ALA A 47 -2.22 -3.92 18.42
N GLU A 48 -2.13 -5.23 18.66
CA GLU A 48 -1.23 -5.82 19.66
C GLU A 48 0.25 -5.50 19.39
N ALA A 49 0.64 -5.42 18.11
CA ALA A 49 1.99 -5.07 17.69
C ALA A 49 2.24 -3.54 17.67
N GLY A 50 1.24 -2.70 17.96
CA GLY A 50 1.36 -1.25 17.94
C GLY A 50 1.49 -0.63 16.54
N TRP A 51 1.24 -1.39 15.47
CA TRP A 51 1.46 -0.89 14.11
C TRP A 51 0.49 0.21 13.69
N LEU A 52 -0.72 0.25 14.27
CA LEU A 52 -1.73 1.27 13.94
C LEU A 52 -1.32 2.68 14.40
N GLY A 53 -0.55 2.78 15.47
CA GLY A 53 0.01 4.02 16.01
C GLY A 53 1.45 4.32 15.59
N LEU A 54 2.01 3.55 14.65
CA LEU A 54 3.43 3.62 14.29
C LEU A 54 3.88 5.03 13.88
N LEU A 55 3.08 5.70 13.07
CA LEU A 55 3.36 7.03 12.51
C LEU A 55 2.75 8.18 13.33
N VAL A 56 2.00 7.86 14.37
CA VAL A 56 1.39 8.83 15.28
C VAL A 56 2.45 9.33 16.27
N SER A 57 2.42 10.61 16.58
CA SER A 57 3.32 11.24 17.55
C SER A 57 3.21 10.60 18.94
N GLU A 58 4.31 10.61 19.72
CA GLU A 58 4.34 10.09 21.07
C GLU A 58 3.35 10.81 21.99
N GLU A 59 3.17 12.12 21.80
CA GLU A 59 2.22 12.95 22.56
C GLU A 59 0.77 12.51 22.38
N ASN A 60 0.43 11.90 21.24
CA ASN A 60 -0.89 11.36 20.91
C ASN A 60 -0.96 9.82 21.06
N GLY A 61 0.00 9.22 21.79
CA GLY A 61 -0.01 7.80 22.15
C GLY A 61 0.54 6.87 21.09
N GLY A 62 1.19 7.40 20.06
CA GLY A 62 1.86 6.61 19.03
C GLY A 62 3.33 6.33 19.31
N ALA A 63 4.02 5.73 18.34
CA ALA A 63 5.44 5.40 18.41
C ALA A 63 6.35 6.50 17.83
N GLY A 64 5.83 7.48 17.11
CA GLY A 64 6.60 8.56 16.50
C GLY A 64 7.62 8.10 15.46
N LEU A 65 7.43 6.90 14.88
CA LEU A 65 8.34 6.31 13.90
C LEU A 65 8.12 6.87 12.48
N GLY A 66 9.02 6.54 11.56
CA GLY A 66 9.00 7.07 10.20
C GLY A 66 8.32 6.16 9.17
N ALA A 67 8.13 6.71 7.97
CA ALA A 67 7.55 5.95 6.86
C ALA A 67 8.39 4.71 6.49
N TYR A 68 9.73 4.77 6.65
CA TYR A 68 10.58 3.63 6.35
C TYR A 68 10.35 2.46 7.31
N ASP A 69 10.06 2.74 8.58
CA ASP A 69 9.72 1.73 9.58
C ASP A 69 8.41 1.02 9.22
N ALA A 70 7.41 1.77 8.77
CA ALA A 70 6.16 1.21 8.24
C ALA A 70 6.40 0.36 6.97
N MET A 71 7.32 0.78 6.10
CA MET A 71 7.71 0.04 4.90
C MET A 71 8.38 -1.30 5.24
N LEU A 72 9.17 -1.39 6.31
CA LEU A 72 9.77 -2.65 6.77
C LEU A 72 8.69 -3.67 7.16
N ILE A 73 7.65 -3.24 7.89
CA ILE A 73 6.51 -4.10 8.24
C ILE A 73 5.75 -4.53 6.98
N ALA A 74 5.50 -3.59 6.04
CA ALA A 74 4.83 -3.89 4.79
C ALA A 74 5.64 -4.90 3.93
N GLN A 75 6.97 -4.83 3.95
CA GLN A 75 7.84 -5.80 3.27
C GLN A 75 7.67 -7.21 3.87
N GLU A 76 7.68 -7.34 5.20
CA GLU A 76 7.47 -8.64 5.86
C GLU A 76 6.04 -9.18 5.59
N ALA A 77 5.02 -8.33 5.60
CA ALA A 77 3.67 -8.70 5.20
C ALA A 77 3.61 -9.24 3.76
N GLY A 78 4.37 -8.61 2.85
CA GLY A 78 4.48 -9.02 1.45
C GLY A 78 5.05 -10.41 1.26
N LYS A 79 6.00 -10.85 2.10
CA LYS A 79 6.61 -12.19 2.03
C LYS A 79 5.60 -13.32 2.18
N VAL A 80 4.56 -13.09 2.97
CA VAL A 80 3.52 -14.09 3.27
C VAL A 80 2.14 -13.69 2.72
N LEU A 81 2.06 -12.69 1.87
CA LEU A 81 0.81 -12.14 1.31
C LEU A 81 -0.22 -11.76 2.40
N ALA A 82 0.22 -11.28 3.55
CA ALA A 82 -0.67 -10.91 4.65
C ALA A 82 -1.58 -9.73 4.27
N GLY A 83 -2.86 -9.84 4.61
CA GLY A 83 -3.86 -8.79 4.44
C GLY A 83 -3.96 -7.89 5.67
N VAL A 84 -2.81 -7.45 6.22
CA VAL A 84 -2.77 -6.54 7.37
C VAL A 84 -3.25 -5.13 6.95
N PRO A 85 -4.04 -4.42 7.81
CA PRO A 85 -4.72 -3.17 7.42
C PRO A 85 -3.80 -1.94 7.38
N LEU A 86 -2.59 -2.08 6.81
CA LEU A 86 -1.61 -0.99 6.77
C LEU A 86 -1.97 0.09 5.74
N LEU A 87 -2.59 -0.29 4.61
CA LEU A 87 -2.85 0.64 3.50
C LEU A 87 -3.98 1.61 3.79
N GLY A 88 -4.94 1.21 4.60
CA GLY A 88 -6.04 2.07 5.06
C GLY A 88 -5.71 2.75 6.38
N ALA A 89 -5.21 2.00 7.37
CA ALA A 89 -5.05 2.48 8.74
C ALA A 89 -3.88 3.45 8.93
N LEU A 90 -2.70 3.19 8.35
CA LEU A 90 -1.54 4.07 8.55
C LEU A 90 -1.72 5.48 7.97
N PRO A 91 -2.21 5.67 6.73
CA PRO A 91 -2.50 7.02 6.26
C PRO A 91 -3.64 7.68 7.06
N ALA A 92 -4.62 6.90 7.54
CA ALA A 92 -5.68 7.44 8.38
C ALA A 92 -5.14 7.96 9.72
N SER A 93 -4.38 7.14 10.46
CA SER A 93 -3.80 7.54 11.75
C SER A 93 -2.84 8.72 11.62
N MET A 94 -2.01 8.74 10.56
CA MET A 94 -1.12 9.86 10.28
C MET A 94 -1.89 11.17 10.02
N LEU A 95 -2.96 11.15 9.21
CA LEU A 95 -3.74 12.35 8.92
C LEU A 95 -4.56 12.82 10.12
N LEU A 96 -5.05 11.90 10.96
CA LEU A 96 -5.74 12.24 12.21
C LEU A 96 -4.79 12.94 13.19
N ASP A 97 -3.56 12.44 13.31
CA ASP A 97 -2.53 13.03 14.16
C ASP A 97 -2.13 14.42 13.67
N MET A 98 -1.77 14.55 12.39
CA MET A 98 -1.38 15.82 11.80
C MET A 98 -2.51 16.86 11.80
N GLY A 99 -3.76 16.42 11.70
CA GLY A 99 -4.97 17.27 11.68
C GLY A 99 -5.57 17.54 13.04
N GLY A 100 -4.91 17.14 14.14
CA GLY A 100 -5.30 17.46 15.52
C GLY A 100 -6.60 16.78 15.98
N SER A 101 -6.90 15.58 15.47
CA SER A 101 -8.14 14.86 15.84
C SER A 101 -8.08 14.32 17.27
N ASP A 102 -9.18 14.45 18.01
CA ASP A 102 -9.37 13.82 19.32
C ASP A 102 -9.49 12.29 19.27
N LYS A 103 -9.64 11.72 18.07
CA LYS A 103 -9.73 10.27 17.84
C LYS A 103 -8.35 9.60 17.66
N THR A 104 -7.29 10.38 17.51
CA THR A 104 -5.94 9.90 17.20
C THR A 104 -5.47 8.82 18.17
N ALA A 105 -5.58 9.07 19.48
CA ALA A 105 -5.12 8.13 20.49
C ALA A 105 -5.86 6.80 20.46
N ALA A 106 -7.19 6.80 20.28
CA ALA A 106 -8.00 5.60 20.18
C ALA A 106 -7.65 4.77 18.93
N VAL A 107 -7.38 5.45 17.80
CA VAL A 107 -6.93 4.79 16.56
C VAL A 107 -5.53 4.21 16.73
N ALA A 108 -4.60 4.97 17.31
CA ALA A 108 -3.23 4.50 17.57
C ALA A 108 -3.19 3.27 18.48
N ALA A 109 -4.05 3.22 19.49
CA ALA A 109 -4.19 2.08 20.41
C ALA A 109 -4.94 0.87 19.78
N GLY A 110 -5.54 1.03 18.59
CA GLY A 110 -6.36 -0.01 17.96
C GLY A 110 -7.75 -0.19 18.59
N GLU A 111 -8.18 0.73 19.44
CA GLU A 111 -9.51 0.76 20.06
C GLU A 111 -10.58 1.22 19.06
N LEU A 112 -10.19 1.97 18.05
CA LEU A 112 -11.04 2.48 16.97
C LEU A 112 -10.41 2.13 15.62
N LYS A 113 -11.07 1.30 14.81
CA LYS A 113 -10.61 0.95 13.48
C LYS A 113 -10.83 2.13 12.53
N ALA A 114 -9.75 2.67 11.95
CA ALA A 114 -9.82 3.76 11.00
C ALA A 114 -9.25 3.37 9.64
N SER A 115 -9.85 3.89 8.57
CA SER A 115 -9.33 3.75 7.22
C SER A 115 -9.38 5.06 6.45
N TRP A 116 -8.38 5.26 5.61
CA TRP A 116 -8.29 6.37 4.68
C TRP A 116 -8.95 6.05 3.33
N LEU A 117 -9.74 6.98 2.81
CA LEU A 117 -10.29 6.90 1.47
C LEU A 117 -9.34 7.52 0.47
N PRO A 118 -8.80 6.73 -0.50
CA PRO A 118 -7.76 7.18 -1.42
C PRO A 118 -8.19 8.34 -2.31
N ALA A 119 -7.42 9.44 -2.27
CA ALA A 119 -7.53 10.54 -3.23
C ALA A 119 -6.14 10.86 -3.81
N CYS A 120 -6.06 10.89 -5.13
CA CYS A 120 -4.84 11.18 -5.87
C CYS A 120 -4.60 12.69 -5.95
N PRO A 121 -3.44 13.20 -5.52
CA PRO A 121 -3.12 14.62 -5.67
C PRO A 121 -2.94 15.01 -7.15
N PRO A 122 -3.19 16.29 -7.50
CA PRO A 122 -3.08 16.80 -8.86
C PRO A 122 -1.69 16.60 -9.49
N SER A 123 -1.66 16.52 -10.81
CA SER A 123 -0.46 16.47 -11.65
C SER A 123 -0.69 17.30 -12.92
N SER A 124 0.31 17.41 -13.80
CA SER A 124 0.12 18.04 -15.11
C SER A 124 -0.85 17.27 -16.02
N ILE A 125 -1.01 15.96 -15.79
CA ILE A 125 -1.91 15.09 -16.56
C ILE A 125 -3.32 15.07 -15.96
N GLU A 126 -3.41 15.01 -14.64
CA GLU A 126 -4.66 15.07 -13.87
C GLU A 126 -4.63 16.30 -12.94
N PRO A 127 -5.08 17.47 -13.39
CA PRO A 127 -4.91 18.72 -12.64
C PRO A 127 -5.88 18.88 -11.46
N ARG A 128 -6.66 17.86 -11.14
CA ARG A 128 -7.62 17.84 -10.03
C ARG A 128 -7.36 16.66 -9.12
N TRP A 129 -7.84 16.73 -7.89
CA TRP A 129 -7.91 15.59 -7.00
C TRP A 129 -8.91 14.56 -7.52
N THR A 130 -8.50 13.32 -7.65
CA THR A 130 -9.32 12.24 -8.21
C THR A 130 -9.31 11.01 -7.33
N VAL A 131 -10.31 10.14 -7.50
CA VAL A 131 -10.45 8.88 -6.77
C VAL A 131 -10.54 7.69 -7.73
N ASP A 132 -10.31 6.48 -7.25
CA ASP A 132 -10.49 5.31 -8.08
C ASP A 132 -11.97 5.10 -8.44
N PRO A 133 -12.32 4.83 -9.71
CA PRO A 133 -13.70 4.66 -10.15
C PRO A 133 -14.26 3.33 -9.66
N VAL A 134 -15.58 3.33 -9.37
CA VAL A 134 -16.34 2.10 -9.10
C VAL A 134 -16.49 1.29 -10.38
N GLU A 135 -16.81 2.00 -11.49
CA GLU A 135 -16.98 1.43 -12.82
C GLU A 135 -16.36 2.35 -13.88
N GLY A 136 -15.87 1.74 -14.97
CA GLY A 136 -15.32 2.49 -16.11
C GLY A 136 -13.82 2.74 -16.04
N MET A 137 -13.32 3.50 -17.02
CA MET A 137 -11.89 3.75 -17.24
C MET A 137 -11.42 5.11 -16.73
N ALA A 138 -12.32 6.10 -16.67
CA ALA A 138 -11.99 7.45 -16.21
C ALA A 138 -12.05 7.56 -14.69
N ARG A 139 -11.06 8.22 -14.11
CA ARG A 139 -11.06 8.53 -12.67
C ARG A 139 -11.99 9.72 -12.41
N PRO A 140 -12.98 9.59 -11.51
CA PRO A 140 -13.82 10.72 -11.14
C PRO A 140 -13.06 11.70 -10.23
N ASP A 141 -13.59 12.91 -10.12
CA ASP A 141 -13.14 13.86 -9.12
C ASP A 141 -13.33 13.27 -7.71
N ALA A 142 -12.50 13.72 -6.76
CA ALA A 142 -12.70 13.40 -5.34
C ALA A 142 -14.08 13.89 -4.87
N PRO A 143 -14.67 13.30 -3.82
CA PRO A 143 -15.95 13.71 -3.28
C PRO A 143 -16.06 15.21 -3.10
N ALA A 144 -17.21 15.82 -3.47
CA ALA A 144 -17.44 17.22 -3.20
C ALA A 144 -17.54 17.46 -1.68
N ALA A 145 -16.83 18.50 -1.21
CA ALA A 145 -16.79 18.87 0.21
C ALA A 145 -17.44 20.25 0.43
N THR A 146 -18.26 20.36 1.47
CA THR A 146 -18.82 21.64 1.95
C THR A 146 -18.43 21.82 3.39
N VAL A 147 -17.73 22.93 3.71
CA VAL A 147 -17.22 23.25 5.04
C VAL A 147 -18.15 24.27 5.73
N ASP A 148 -18.53 23.98 6.97
CA ASP A 148 -19.25 24.88 7.85
C ASP A 148 -18.60 24.83 9.25
N GLY A 149 -17.73 25.79 9.53
CA GLY A 149 -16.89 25.80 10.73
C GLY A 149 -16.00 24.56 10.84
N ASP A 150 -16.15 23.80 11.91
CA ASP A 150 -15.40 22.56 12.17
C ASP A 150 -16.08 21.32 11.55
N THR A 151 -17.21 21.50 10.88
CA THR A 151 -17.93 20.41 10.22
C THR A 151 -17.66 20.43 8.73
N VAL A 152 -17.49 19.24 8.14
CA VAL A 152 -17.41 19.05 6.70
C VAL A 152 -18.42 18.01 6.25
N THR A 153 -19.10 18.29 5.14
CA THR A 153 -20.08 17.38 4.52
C THR A 153 -19.57 16.94 3.16
N PHE A 154 -19.62 15.64 2.90
CA PHE A 154 -19.09 15.02 1.68
C PHE A 154 -20.19 14.41 0.83
N ASN A 155 -20.04 14.52 -0.52
CA ASN A 155 -20.88 13.87 -1.52
C ASN A 155 -20.02 13.28 -2.63
N GLY A 156 -20.15 11.97 -2.87
CA GLY A 156 -19.39 11.26 -3.92
C GLY A 156 -19.18 9.80 -3.59
N THR A 157 -18.39 9.12 -4.41
CA THR A 157 -18.11 7.70 -4.23
C THR A 157 -16.62 7.43 -4.46
N VAL A 158 -16.00 6.68 -3.55
CA VAL A 158 -14.59 6.25 -3.64
C VAL A 158 -14.58 4.72 -3.76
N GLY A 159 -14.07 4.23 -4.89
CA GLY A 159 -13.88 2.79 -5.11
C GLY A 159 -12.54 2.29 -4.57
N TRP A 160 -12.48 0.99 -4.30
CA TRP A 160 -11.27 0.28 -3.91
C TRP A 160 -10.54 0.86 -2.69
N ALA A 161 -11.32 1.38 -1.72
CA ALA A 161 -10.76 1.88 -0.47
C ALA A 161 -10.20 0.71 0.36
N PRO A 162 -8.88 0.68 0.64
CA PRO A 162 -8.27 -0.39 1.42
C PRO A 162 -8.83 -0.40 2.84
N ASP A 163 -9.12 -1.60 3.36
CA ASP A 163 -9.51 -1.86 4.74
C ASP A 163 -10.78 -1.11 5.24
N ALA A 164 -11.48 -0.38 4.36
CA ALA A 164 -12.62 0.45 4.73
C ALA A 164 -13.86 -0.36 5.11
N GLY A 165 -13.96 -1.64 4.68
CA GLY A 165 -15.09 -2.51 4.99
C GLY A 165 -15.27 -2.84 6.47
N GLU A 166 -14.21 -2.73 7.26
CA GLU A 166 -14.21 -2.99 8.71
C GLU A 166 -13.95 -1.73 9.54
N ALA A 167 -13.73 -0.59 8.89
CA ALA A 167 -13.45 0.66 9.57
C ALA A 167 -14.70 1.23 10.24
N GLU A 168 -14.53 1.76 11.44
CA GLU A 168 -15.52 2.50 12.21
C GLU A 168 -15.39 4.00 11.96
N LEU A 169 -14.20 4.46 11.57
CA LEU A 169 -13.87 5.85 11.24
C LEU A 169 -13.24 5.91 9.84
N LEU A 170 -13.75 6.81 9.00
CA LEU A 170 -13.24 7.05 7.65
C LEU A 170 -12.56 8.41 7.59
N VAL A 171 -11.31 8.47 7.16
CA VAL A 171 -10.64 9.71 6.82
C VAL A 171 -10.89 10.00 5.35
N VAL A 172 -11.81 10.91 5.10
CA VAL A 172 -12.30 11.26 3.76
C VAL A 172 -11.56 12.47 3.24
N ILE A 173 -11.12 12.39 1.98
CA ILE A 173 -10.58 13.53 1.24
C ILE A 173 -11.60 13.92 0.18
N GLY A 174 -12.05 15.17 0.24
CA GLY A 174 -12.92 15.77 -0.76
C GLY A 174 -12.33 17.06 -1.32
N VAL A 175 -13.06 17.71 -2.22
CA VAL A 175 -12.71 19.00 -2.81
C VAL A 175 -13.82 20.01 -2.57
N ASP A 176 -13.44 21.23 -2.18
CA ASP A 176 -14.38 22.34 -2.02
C ASP A 176 -14.78 22.94 -3.39
N SER A 177 -15.63 23.98 -3.37
CA SER A 177 -16.09 24.68 -4.59
C SER A 177 -14.96 25.35 -5.38
N ASP A 178 -13.82 25.62 -4.74
CA ASP A 178 -12.66 26.27 -5.34
C ASP A 178 -11.64 25.23 -5.85
N GLY A 179 -11.90 23.92 -5.63
CA GLY A 179 -11.02 22.82 -6.02
C GLY A 179 -9.92 22.50 -5.01
N ASN A 180 -9.95 23.10 -3.82
CA ASN A 180 -8.98 22.79 -2.77
C ASN A 180 -9.34 21.48 -2.06
N PRO A 181 -8.36 20.67 -1.65
CA PRO A 181 -8.62 19.47 -0.88
C PRO A 181 -9.06 19.83 0.55
N VAL A 182 -10.01 19.07 1.04
CA VAL A 182 -10.50 19.13 2.42
C VAL A 182 -10.50 17.73 3.00
N ALA A 183 -9.90 17.55 4.16
CA ALA A 183 -9.92 16.29 4.89
C ALA A 183 -10.94 16.34 6.04
N GLY A 184 -11.60 15.21 6.30
CA GLY A 184 -12.51 15.09 7.43
C GLY A 184 -12.59 13.67 7.98
N ALA A 185 -12.83 13.57 9.29
CA ALA A 185 -13.07 12.33 10.00
C ALA A 185 -14.58 12.07 10.06
N VAL A 186 -15.04 11.01 9.42
CA VAL A 186 -16.47 10.65 9.28
C VAL A 186 -16.70 9.28 9.92
N GLU A 187 -17.64 9.16 10.85
CA GLU A 187 -18.03 7.87 11.39
C GLU A 187 -18.63 7.00 10.28
N ALA A 188 -18.21 5.74 10.16
CA ALA A 188 -18.74 4.84 9.12
C ALA A 188 -20.23 4.56 9.30
N SER A 189 -20.76 4.72 10.52
CA SER A 189 -22.19 4.61 10.87
C SER A 189 -22.98 5.89 10.65
N ALA A 190 -22.35 7.00 10.23
CA ALA A 190 -23.03 8.27 10.03
C ALA A 190 -24.08 8.18 8.93
N SER A 191 -25.15 9.00 9.08
CA SER A 191 -26.14 9.13 8.02
C SER A 191 -25.50 9.57 6.70
N GLY A 192 -25.90 8.93 5.59
CA GLY A 192 -25.34 9.21 4.28
C GLY A 192 -24.04 8.46 3.96
N VAL A 193 -23.51 7.64 4.86
CA VAL A 193 -22.40 6.73 4.59
C VAL A 193 -22.92 5.35 4.21
N LYS A 194 -22.42 4.81 3.10
CA LYS A 194 -22.64 3.42 2.71
C LYS A 194 -21.31 2.79 2.35
N VAL A 195 -20.99 1.66 2.99
CA VAL A 195 -19.77 0.89 2.73
C VAL A 195 -20.17 -0.47 2.16
N ASP A 196 -19.76 -0.74 0.93
CA ASP A 196 -19.98 -2.00 0.25
C ASP A 196 -18.63 -2.74 0.08
N ALA A 197 -18.51 -3.94 0.64
CA ALA A 197 -17.31 -4.74 0.48
C ALA A 197 -17.10 -5.14 -1.00
N ASP A 198 -15.90 -4.98 -1.49
CA ASP A 198 -15.52 -5.31 -2.86
C ASP A 198 -14.83 -6.67 -2.90
N TRP A 199 -15.49 -7.68 -3.46
CA TRP A 199 -14.85 -8.96 -3.73
C TRP A 199 -13.88 -8.86 -4.90
N ARG A 200 -12.64 -9.33 -4.69
CA ARG A 200 -11.59 -9.32 -5.72
C ARG A 200 -10.94 -10.69 -5.85
N TYR A 201 -10.32 -10.91 -7.00
CA TYR A 201 -9.60 -12.16 -7.28
C TYR A 201 -8.35 -12.37 -6.39
N ASP A 202 -7.84 -11.33 -5.73
CA ASP A 202 -6.88 -11.44 -4.63
C ASP A 202 -7.64 -11.42 -3.30
N ALA A 203 -7.95 -12.59 -2.78
CA ALA A 203 -8.68 -12.75 -1.52
C ALA A 203 -7.89 -12.28 -0.28
N THR A 204 -6.58 -12.05 -0.41
CA THR A 204 -5.74 -11.60 0.69
C THR A 204 -5.82 -10.08 0.93
N ARG A 205 -6.60 -9.35 0.12
CA ARG A 205 -6.77 -7.89 0.22
C ARG A 205 -8.24 -7.53 0.41
N ARG A 206 -8.55 -6.85 1.49
CA ARG A 206 -9.89 -6.33 1.77
C ARG A 206 -10.03 -4.93 1.20
N LEU A 207 -11.01 -4.73 0.34
CA LEU A 207 -11.32 -3.46 -0.31
C LEU A 207 -12.81 -3.17 -0.16
N ALA A 208 -13.20 -1.91 -0.23
CA ALA A 208 -14.60 -1.51 -0.22
C ALA A 208 -14.83 -0.32 -1.16
N THR A 209 -16.07 -0.21 -1.60
CA THR A 209 -16.62 1.00 -2.23
C THR A 209 -17.37 1.79 -1.17
N VAL A 210 -17.01 3.05 -0.99
CA VAL A 210 -17.64 3.95 -0.03
C VAL A 210 -18.40 5.04 -0.76
N THR A 211 -19.74 5.09 -0.52
CA THR A 211 -20.63 6.13 -1.04
C THR A 211 -20.99 7.09 0.07
N LEU A 212 -20.88 8.38 -0.22
CA LEU A 212 -21.14 9.50 0.67
C LEU A 212 -22.28 10.33 0.06
N ASP A 213 -23.38 10.46 0.78
CA ASP A 213 -24.58 11.22 0.39
C ASP A 213 -24.97 12.17 1.53
N GLY A 214 -24.36 13.35 1.55
CA GLY A 214 -24.50 14.28 2.66
C GLY A 214 -23.85 13.78 3.96
N ALA A 215 -22.80 12.95 3.84
CA ALA A 215 -22.10 12.40 5.00
C ALA A 215 -21.29 13.49 5.70
N SER A 216 -21.60 13.75 6.97
CA SER A 216 -20.95 14.80 7.74
C SER A 216 -19.95 14.24 8.74
N GLY A 217 -18.86 14.97 8.95
CA GLY A 217 -17.80 14.63 9.90
C GLY A 217 -17.07 15.87 10.43
N THR A 218 -16.07 15.64 11.25
CA THR A 218 -15.20 16.69 11.78
C THR A 218 -14.11 17.02 10.77
N LYS A 219 -13.98 18.30 10.41
CA LYS A 219 -12.89 18.78 9.54
C LYS A 219 -11.56 18.57 10.22
N LEU A 220 -10.55 18.11 9.48
CA LEU A 220 -9.15 18.04 9.90
C LEU A 220 -8.42 19.30 9.44
N ASP A 221 -7.58 19.85 10.31
CA ASP A 221 -6.79 21.05 9.98
C ASP A 221 -5.51 20.66 9.24
N LEU A 222 -5.64 20.44 7.95
CA LEU A 222 -4.58 19.94 7.07
C LEU A 222 -4.50 20.79 5.80
N ASP A 223 -3.28 21.05 5.35
CA ASP A 223 -3.03 21.61 4.02
C ASP A 223 -2.95 20.55 2.93
N ALA A 224 -2.87 21.01 1.67
CA ALA A 224 -2.85 20.13 0.50
C ALA A 224 -1.61 19.20 0.45
N GLU A 225 -0.47 19.67 0.96
CA GLU A 225 0.77 18.90 0.99
C GLU A 225 0.70 17.78 2.03
N GLN A 226 0.19 18.11 3.22
CA GLN A 226 -0.06 17.14 4.29
C GLN A 226 -1.05 16.05 3.84
N ILE A 227 -2.14 16.43 3.17
CA ILE A 227 -3.11 15.48 2.60
C ILE A 227 -2.44 14.58 1.54
N ALA A 228 -1.63 15.15 0.66
CA ALA A 228 -0.92 14.41 -0.38
C ALA A 228 0.08 13.37 0.18
N ARG A 229 0.65 13.60 1.38
CA ARG A 229 1.55 12.63 2.04
C ARG A 229 0.91 11.26 2.22
N ALA A 230 -0.40 11.20 2.51
CA ALA A 230 -1.11 9.92 2.65
C ALA A 230 -1.08 9.09 1.36
N TRP A 231 -1.28 9.72 0.22
CA TRP A 231 -1.16 9.06 -1.09
C TRP A 231 0.24 8.49 -1.32
N TYR A 232 1.27 9.29 -1.09
CA TYR A 232 2.65 8.85 -1.31
C TYR A 232 3.12 7.82 -0.29
N LEU A 233 2.62 7.88 0.94
CA LEU A 233 2.84 6.83 1.94
C LEU A 233 2.32 5.48 1.44
N VAL A 234 1.10 5.43 0.91
CA VAL A 234 0.53 4.19 0.39
C VAL A 234 1.28 3.69 -0.84
N GLN A 235 1.77 4.58 -1.73
CA GLN A 235 2.65 4.17 -2.82
C GLN A 235 3.93 3.49 -2.29
N ALA A 236 4.53 4.04 -1.23
CA ALA A 236 5.72 3.49 -0.58
C ALA A 236 5.44 2.12 0.07
N LEU A 237 4.32 1.99 0.79
CA LEU A 237 3.92 0.73 1.44
C LEU A 237 3.68 -0.38 0.43
N ILE A 238 2.97 -0.11 -0.69
CA ILE A 238 2.75 -1.09 -1.74
C ILE A 238 4.06 -1.47 -2.45
N ALA A 239 4.99 -0.51 -2.62
CA ALA A 239 6.32 -0.81 -3.17
C ALA A 239 7.10 -1.75 -2.26
N ALA A 240 7.13 -1.48 -0.96
CA ALA A 240 7.81 -2.32 0.04
C ALA A 240 7.17 -3.71 0.15
N GLU A 241 5.85 -3.80 0.18
CA GLU A 241 5.13 -5.08 0.12
C GLU A 241 5.49 -5.87 -1.14
N SER A 242 5.57 -5.19 -2.30
CA SER A 242 5.98 -5.82 -3.55
C SER A 242 7.41 -6.35 -3.49
N VAL A 243 8.32 -5.68 -2.78
CA VAL A 243 9.69 -6.15 -2.53
C VAL A 243 9.64 -7.47 -1.74
N GLY A 244 8.90 -7.53 -0.62
CA GLY A 244 8.76 -8.76 0.17
C GLY A 244 8.18 -9.93 -0.64
N THR A 245 7.15 -9.67 -1.44
CA THR A 245 6.56 -10.69 -2.33
C THR A 245 7.56 -11.18 -3.38
N MET A 246 8.39 -10.28 -3.94
CA MET A 246 9.45 -10.66 -4.89
C MET A 246 10.56 -11.48 -4.22
N GLU A 247 10.91 -11.20 -2.96
CA GLU A 247 11.90 -11.98 -2.19
C GLU A 247 11.46 -13.44 -2.08
N THR A 248 10.26 -13.69 -1.57
CA THR A 248 9.72 -15.05 -1.45
C THR A 248 9.60 -15.74 -2.80
N ALA A 249 9.11 -15.06 -3.83
CA ALA A 249 8.98 -15.62 -5.16
C ALA A 249 10.32 -16.00 -5.79
N LEU A 250 11.37 -15.19 -5.56
CA LEU A 250 12.74 -15.48 -5.99
C LEU A 250 13.28 -16.72 -5.27
N GLU A 251 13.15 -16.79 -3.94
CA GLU A 251 13.63 -17.90 -3.12
C GLU A 251 13.01 -19.23 -3.54
N VAL A 252 11.67 -19.27 -3.61
CA VAL A 252 10.93 -20.48 -4.03
C VAL A 252 11.30 -20.89 -5.46
N SER A 253 11.46 -19.93 -6.39
CA SER A 253 11.88 -20.22 -7.76
C SER A 253 13.30 -20.77 -7.84
N LEU A 254 14.20 -20.24 -7.00
CA LEU A 254 15.59 -20.66 -6.94
C LEU A 254 15.73 -22.10 -6.41
N GLU A 255 15.02 -22.42 -5.32
CA GLU A 255 15.01 -23.76 -4.74
C GLU A 255 14.43 -24.80 -5.73
N TYR A 256 13.27 -24.51 -6.33
CA TYR A 256 12.69 -25.38 -7.34
C TYR A 256 13.62 -25.59 -8.54
N ALA A 257 14.33 -24.55 -8.99
CA ALA A 257 15.27 -24.65 -10.09
C ALA A 257 16.51 -25.54 -9.78
N LYS A 258 16.90 -25.66 -8.52
CA LYS A 258 17.97 -26.58 -8.05
C LYS A 258 17.48 -28.03 -7.96
N GLU A 259 16.24 -28.25 -7.53
CA GLU A 259 15.70 -29.56 -7.19
C GLU A 259 15.01 -30.25 -8.38
N ARG A 260 14.39 -29.49 -9.29
CA ARG A 260 13.67 -30.07 -10.43
C ARG A 260 14.61 -30.49 -11.55
N TYR A 261 14.58 -31.77 -11.90
CA TYR A 261 15.35 -32.34 -12.99
C TYR A 261 14.52 -32.55 -14.26
N THR A 262 15.13 -32.23 -15.40
CA THR A 262 14.56 -32.48 -16.73
C THR A 262 15.71 -32.75 -17.71
N PHE A 263 15.56 -33.69 -18.61
CA PHE A 263 16.63 -34.13 -19.52
C PHE A 263 17.97 -34.43 -18.83
N GLY A 264 17.91 -35.09 -17.67
CA GLY A 264 19.10 -35.59 -16.93
C GLY A 264 19.86 -34.55 -16.13
N ARG A 265 19.35 -33.32 -15.96
CA ARG A 265 19.99 -32.27 -15.14
C ARG A 265 18.97 -31.31 -14.51
N ALA A 266 19.39 -30.61 -13.46
CA ALA A 266 18.55 -29.61 -12.81
C ALA A 266 18.14 -28.51 -13.80
N ILE A 267 16.88 -28.04 -13.73
CA ILE A 267 16.38 -27.01 -14.66
C ILE A 267 17.13 -25.70 -14.52
N GLY A 268 17.65 -25.37 -13.32
CA GLY A 268 18.51 -24.20 -13.08
C GLY A 268 19.87 -24.25 -13.83
N SER A 269 20.23 -25.40 -14.44
CA SER A 269 21.43 -25.47 -15.29
C SER A 269 21.21 -24.86 -16.68
N TYR A 270 19.96 -24.68 -17.11
CA TYR A 270 19.63 -24.07 -18.42
C TYR A 270 19.71 -22.57 -18.37
N GLN A 271 20.35 -21.93 -19.36
CA GLN A 271 20.53 -20.48 -19.41
C GLN A 271 19.20 -19.72 -19.40
N ALA A 272 18.17 -20.21 -20.08
CA ALA A 272 16.86 -19.54 -20.11
C ALA A 272 16.24 -19.43 -18.72
N VAL A 273 16.38 -20.46 -17.87
CA VAL A 273 15.90 -20.44 -16.46
C VAL A 273 16.77 -19.53 -15.62
N LYS A 274 18.10 -19.66 -15.73
CA LYS A 274 19.05 -18.78 -14.99
C LYS A 274 18.80 -17.32 -15.26
N HIS A 275 18.71 -16.92 -16.52
CA HIS A 275 18.52 -15.52 -16.91
C HIS A 275 17.22 -14.96 -16.37
N GLY A 276 16.13 -15.76 -16.39
CA GLY A 276 14.86 -15.38 -15.81
C GLY A 276 14.96 -15.11 -14.30
N ILE A 277 15.62 -15.99 -13.54
CA ILE A 277 15.83 -15.85 -12.10
C ILE A 277 16.76 -14.66 -11.78
N VAL A 278 17.83 -14.47 -12.55
CA VAL A 278 18.72 -13.31 -12.38
C VAL A 278 18.00 -11.99 -12.67
N GLU A 279 17.07 -11.98 -13.63
CA GLU A 279 16.26 -10.79 -13.91
C GLU A 279 15.27 -10.50 -12.76
N ILE A 280 14.72 -11.51 -12.07
CA ILE A 280 13.98 -11.30 -10.82
C ILE A 280 14.87 -10.60 -9.79
N LEU A 281 16.06 -11.14 -9.52
CA LEU A 281 17.01 -10.57 -8.56
C LEU A 281 17.35 -9.10 -8.90
N ARG A 282 17.64 -8.80 -10.17
CA ARG A 282 17.96 -7.44 -10.59
C ARG A 282 16.81 -6.46 -10.31
N ARG A 283 15.56 -6.86 -10.59
CA ARG A 283 14.36 -6.05 -10.33
C ARG A 283 14.12 -5.87 -8.84
N LEU A 284 14.32 -6.92 -8.06
CA LEU A 284 14.23 -6.89 -6.60
C LEU A 284 15.19 -5.87 -6.01
N GLU A 285 16.49 -5.95 -6.36
CA GLU A 285 17.53 -5.07 -5.82
C GLU A 285 17.30 -3.59 -6.21
N ASN A 286 16.85 -3.33 -7.45
CA ASN A 286 16.46 -1.99 -7.86
C ASN A 286 15.27 -1.46 -7.02
N SER A 287 14.28 -2.30 -6.76
CA SER A 287 13.12 -1.92 -5.95
C SER A 287 13.49 -1.65 -4.50
N LYS A 288 14.37 -2.47 -3.91
CA LYS A 288 14.91 -2.25 -2.55
C LYS A 288 15.61 -0.90 -2.44
N SER A 289 16.48 -0.60 -3.39
CA SER A 289 17.22 0.67 -3.41
C SER A 289 16.28 1.88 -3.45
N LEU A 290 15.21 1.80 -4.24
CA LEU A 290 14.22 2.87 -4.32
C LEU A 290 13.34 2.96 -3.06
N CYS A 291 13.04 1.84 -2.40
CA CYS A 291 12.36 1.85 -1.10
C CYS A 291 13.20 2.55 -0.03
N ILE A 292 14.52 2.28 0.04
CA ILE A 292 15.44 2.96 0.94
C ILE A 292 15.47 4.47 0.66
N TYR A 293 15.57 4.85 -0.61
CA TYR A 293 15.54 6.26 -1.01
C TYR A 293 14.19 6.91 -0.64
N THR A 294 13.08 6.22 -0.79
CA THR A 294 11.76 6.72 -0.40
C THR A 294 11.68 6.97 1.10
N GLY A 295 12.17 6.02 1.93
CA GLY A 295 12.25 6.21 3.37
C GLY A 295 13.07 7.45 3.74
N PHE A 296 14.22 7.63 3.12
CA PHE A 296 15.04 8.82 3.29
C PHE A 296 14.31 10.11 2.86
N ALA A 297 13.56 10.08 1.75
CA ALA A 297 12.82 11.25 1.29
C ALA A 297 11.75 11.67 2.29
N PHE A 298 11.04 10.72 2.89
CA PHE A 298 10.04 11.03 3.93
C PHE A 298 10.63 11.72 5.17
N SER A 299 11.87 11.38 5.54
CA SER A 299 12.54 11.94 6.73
C SER A 299 13.28 13.25 6.43
N ASP A 300 14.06 13.29 5.33
CA ASP A 300 15.09 14.31 5.13
C ASP A 300 14.88 15.18 3.88
N LYS A 301 13.97 14.78 2.97
CA LYS A 301 13.74 15.43 1.68
C LYS A 301 12.27 15.52 1.32
N PRO A 302 11.46 16.28 2.10
CA PRO A 302 10.02 16.36 1.90
C PRO A 302 9.63 16.75 0.47
N ASP A 303 10.38 17.63 -0.18
CA ASP A 303 10.16 18.05 -1.57
C ASP A 303 10.36 16.92 -2.61
N GLU A 304 11.06 15.84 -2.23
CA GLU A 304 11.32 14.69 -3.10
C GLU A 304 10.36 13.51 -2.85
N ILE A 305 9.44 13.59 -1.88
CA ILE A 305 8.54 12.47 -1.50
C ILE A 305 7.72 11.99 -2.70
N ALA A 306 7.11 12.90 -3.43
CA ALA A 306 6.27 12.58 -4.58
C ALA A 306 7.06 11.82 -5.66
N TYR A 307 8.27 12.27 -5.95
CA TYR A 307 9.19 11.62 -6.89
C TYR A 307 9.64 10.25 -6.37
N ALA A 308 10.17 10.19 -5.16
CA ALA A 308 10.76 8.98 -4.58
C ALA A 308 9.73 7.84 -4.44
N ALA A 309 8.57 8.13 -3.84
CA ALA A 309 7.50 7.15 -3.64
C ALA A 309 6.95 6.65 -4.99
N SER A 310 6.81 7.55 -5.97
CA SER A 310 6.36 7.17 -7.32
C SER A 310 7.40 6.34 -8.08
N CYS A 311 8.70 6.64 -7.94
CA CYS A 311 9.78 5.80 -8.49
C CYS A 311 9.74 4.40 -7.90
N ALA A 312 9.68 4.28 -6.56
CA ALA A 312 9.61 2.99 -5.88
C ALA A 312 8.39 2.19 -6.34
N ARG A 313 7.23 2.84 -6.39
CA ARG A 313 5.97 2.22 -6.80
C ARG A 313 5.98 1.73 -8.24
N SER A 314 6.50 2.55 -9.17
CA SER A 314 6.60 2.22 -10.59
C SER A 314 7.52 1.02 -10.82
N VAL A 315 8.72 1.04 -10.24
CA VAL A 315 9.73 0.00 -10.43
C VAL A 315 9.32 -1.29 -9.73
N ALA A 316 8.86 -1.24 -8.47
CA ALA A 316 8.43 -2.40 -7.72
C ALA A 316 7.18 -3.04 -8.33
N GLY A 317 6.20 -2.25 -8.81
CA GLY A 317 5.00 -2.77 -9.47
C GLY A 317 5.31 -3.52 -10.76
N GLY A 318 6.17 -2.97 -11.62
CA GLY A 318 6.66 -3.64 -12.82
C GLY A 318 7.55 -4.84 -12.51
N GLY A 319 8.35 -4.75 -11.43
CA GLY A 319 9.18 -5.84 -10.92
C GLY A 319 8.36 -7.02 -10.45
N LEU A 320 7.32 -6.77 -9.65
CA LEU A 320 6.43 -7.81 -9.12
C LEU A 320 5.63 -8.50 -10.23
N ASP A 321 5.10 -7.76 -11.22
CA ASP A 321 4.38 -8.38 -12.36
C ASP A 321 5.29 -9.33 -13.14
N PHE A 322 6.52 -8.90 -13.43
CA PHE A 322 7.50 -9.76 -14.07
C PHE A 322 7.82 -10.99 -13.22
N THR A 323 8.10 -10.80 -11.92
CA THR A 323 8.47 -11.86 -10.99
C THR A 323 7.38 -12.92 -10.88
N ALA A 324 6.13 -12.52 -10.72
CA ALA A 324 5.00 -13.44 -10.61
C ALA A 324 4.83 -14.32 -11.87
N ARG A 325 4.98 -13.71 -13.05
CA ARG A 325 4.96 -14.46 -14.34
C ARG A 325 6.15 -15.40 -14.46
N GLN A 326 7.33 -14.96 -14.07
CA GLN A 326 8.53 -15.75 -14.13
C GLN A 326 8.49 -16.90 -13.12
N GLN A 327 7.93 -16.71 -11.92
CA GLN A 327 7.68 -17.76 -10.95
C GLN A 327 6.82 -18.87 -11.55
N ILE A 328 5.68 -18.53 -12.18
CA ILE A 328 4.83 -19.51 -12.88
C ILE A 328 5.63 -20.22 -13.98
N ALA A 329 6.39 -19.50 -14.78
CA ALA A 329 7.18 -20.07 -15.87
C ALA A 329 8.25 -21.06 -15.39
N VAL A 330 8.95 -20.76 -14.28
CA VAL A 330 9.96 -21.64 -13.68
C VAL A 330 9.34 -22.95 -13.17
N HIS A 331 8.16 -22.86 -12.53
CA HIS A 331 7.47 -24.05 -12.01
C HIS A 331 6.71 -24.82 -13.10
N GLY A 332 6.47 -24.20 -14.26
CA GLY A 332 5.75 -24.85 -15.37
C GLY A 332 4.30 -25.17 -15.01
N GLY A 333 3.83 -26.37 -15.37
CA GLY A 333 2.43 -26.75 -15.17
C GLY A 333 1.94 -26.60 -13.73
N ILE A 334 2.73 -27.02 -12.74
CA ILE A 334 2.33 -26.92 -11.33
C ILE A 334 2.20 -25.45 -10.88
N GLY A 335 3.04 -24.55 -11.39
CA GLY A 335 2.99 -23.13 -11.08
C GLY A 335 1.70 -22.41 -11.53
N ALA A 336 0.88 -23.07 -12.37
CA ALA A 336 -0.41 -22.54 -12.80
C ALA A 336 -1.60 -23.21 -12.08
N THR A 337 -1.35 -24.15 -11.17
CA THR A 337 -2.38 -24.89 -10.42
C THR A 337 -2.56 -24.33 -9.01
N TRP A 338 -3.70 -24.65 -8.37
CA TRP A 338 -4.00 -24.30 -6.98
C TRP A 338 -3.16 -25.06 -5.94
N GLU A 339 -2.40 -26.08 -6.37
CA GLU A 339 -1.49 -26.82 -5.51
C GLU A 339 -0.21 -26.02 -5.18
N HIS A 340 0.03 -24.90 -5.91
CA HIS A 340 1.20 -24.04 -5.75
C HIS A 340 0.80 -22.60 -5.40
N ASP A 341 1.72 -21.83 -4.75
CA ASP A 341 1.46 -20.45 -4.32
C ASP A 341 1.64 -19.40 -5.42
N ALA A 342 2.27 -19.76 -6.54
CA ALA A 342 2.51 -18.83 -7.64
C ALA A 342 1.23 -18.14 -8.17
N PRO A 343 0.05 -18.80 -8.28
CA PRO A 343 -1.19 -18.12 -8.61
C PRO A 343 -1.61 -17.04 -7.64
N LEU A 344 -1.33 -17.19 -6.33
CA LEU A 344 -1.62 -16.17 -5.30
C LEU A 344 -0.70 -14.95 -5.47
N THR A 345 0.61 -15.20 -5.65
CA THR A 345 1.59 -14.14 -6.00
C THR A 345 1.16 -13.38 -7.25
N PHE A 346 0.70 -14.10 -8.28
CA PHE A 346 0.24 -13.48 -9.54
C PHE A 346 -1.01 -12.63 -9.33
N ARG A 347 -1.97 -13.08 -8.51
CA ARG A 347 -3.19 -12.32 -8.17
C ARG A 347 -2.85 -11.03 -7.44
N ARG A 348 -1.96 -11.08 -6.43
CA ARG A 348 -1.45 -9.92 -5.72
C ARG A 348 -0.77 -8.94 -6.70
N ALA A 349 0.07 -9.43 -7.61
CA ALA A 349 0.73 -8.60 -8.62
C ALA A 349 -0.28 -7.89 -9.54
N GLN A 350 -1.33 -8.60 -9.99
CA GLN A 350 -2.35 -8.03 -10.87
C GLN A 350 -3.23 -6.99 -10.16
N LEU A 351 -3.55 -7.20 -8.87
CA LEU A 351 -4.28 -6.21 -8.09
C LEU A 351 -3.41 -4.96 -7.87
N ASN A 352 -2.17 -5.13 -7.40
CA ASN A 352 -1.25 -4.02 -7.16
C ASN A 352 -0.98 -3.17 -8.41
N ARG A 353 -1.09 -3.72 -9.64
CA ARG A 353 -0.99 -2.93 -10.87
C ARG A 353 -2.03 -1.82 -10.99
N ARG A 354 -3.14 -1.90 -10.27
CA ARG A 354 -4.29 -0.99 -10.38
C ARG A 354 -4.63 -0.26 -9.09
N LEU A 355 -4.35 -0.89 -7.94
CA LEU A 355 -4.69 -0.35 -6.64
C LEU A 355 -4.02 1.01 -6.42
N VAL A 356 -4.78 1.98 -5.94
CA VAL A 356 -4.32 3.35 -5.65
C VAL A 356 -3.51 3.91 -6.82
N GLY A 357 -4.16 4.00 -7.99
CA GLY A 357 -3.58 4.50 -9.25
C GLY A 357 -2.64 3.54 -9.98
N GLY A 358 -2.04 2.58 -9.29
CA GLY A 358 -1.14 1.59 -9.88
C GLY A 358 0.22 2.14 -10.33
N HIS A 359 1.06 1.25 -10.85
CA HIS A 359 2.42 1.64 -11.25
C HIS A 359 2.49 2.49 -12.52
N GLY A 360 1.46 2.47 -13.37
CA GLY A 360 1.39 3.32 -14.57
C GLY A 360 1.28 4.78 -14.20
N MET A 361 0.32 5.16 -13.36
CA MET A 361 0.18 6.52 -12.85
C MET A 361 1.41 7.00 -12.08
N SER A 362 2.07 6.09 -11.36
CA SER A 362 3.31 6.42 -10.66
C SER A 362 4.44 6.75 -11.64
N THR A 363 4.51 6.07 -12.81
CA THR A 363 5.47 6.41 -13.88
C THR A 363 5.18 7.80 -14.46
N ASP A 364 3.91 8.13 -14.67
CA ASP A 364 3.50 9.46 -15.14
C ASP A 364 3.86 10.54 -14.13
N ARG A 365 3.66 10.27 -12.82
CA ARG A 365 4.06 11.18 -11.74
C ARG A 365 5.57 11.41 -11.71
N VAL A 366 6.39 10.37 -11.88
CA VAL A 366 7.85 10.52 -11.98
C VAL A 366 8.23 11.48 -13.10
N SER A 367 7.59 11.33 -14.27
CA SER A 367 7.82 12.22 -15.40
C SER A 367 7.40 13.66 -15.09
N ASP A 368 6.25 13.85 -14.45
CA ASP A 368 5.73 15.14 -14.02
C ASP A 368 6.69 15.85 -13.04
N GLU A 369 7.15 15.13 -12.00
CA GLU A 369 8.07 15.68 -11.01
C GLU A 369 9.41 16.09 -11.64
N LEU A 370 9.97 15.28 -12.55
CA LEU A 370 11.21 15.59 -13.26
C LEU A 370 11.06 16.81 -14.18
N LEU A 371 9.97 16.88 -14.94
CA LEU A 371 9.71 18.00 -15.86
C LEU A 371 9.48 19.33 -15.13
N ASN A 372 8.98 19.26 -13.90
CA ASN A 372 8.78 20.44 -13.06
C ASN A 372 9.97 20.74 -12.13
N GLY A 373 11.10 20.03 -12.29
CA GLY A 373 12.34 20.27 -11.52
C GLY A 373 12.26 19.88 -10.05
N ARG A 374 11.31 19.03 -9.67
CA ARG A 374 11.12 18.52 -8.29
C ARG A 374 11.79 17.16 -8.03
N GLY A 375 12.57 16.66 -8.97
CA GLY A 375 13.40 15.47 -8.79
C GLY A 375 14.76 15.80 -8.17
N PRO A 376 15.55 14.77 -7.80
CA PRO A 376 16.88 14.98 -7.24
C PRO A 376 17.76 15.75 -8.23
N VAL A 377 18.44 16.79 -7.72
CA VAL A 377 19.42 17.55 -8.52
C VAL A 377 20.65 16.69 -8.70
N VAL A 378 20.83 16.10 -9.87
CA VAL A 378 22.07 15.42 -10.23
C VAL A 378 23.10 16.47 -10.66
N THR A 379 23.99 16.87 -9.77
CA THR A 379 25.20 17.61 -10.15
C THR A 379 26.15 16.64 -10.81
N ILE A 380 26.19 16.68 -12.14
CA ILE A 380 27.26 15.99 -12.89
C ILE A 380 28.53 16.83 -12.66
N GLY A 381 29.41 16.34 -11.76
CA GLY A 381 30.73 16.92 -11.54
C GLY A 381 31.68 16.59 -12.67
#